data_945326c42b40803c2f442959c15a83fd
#
_entry.id   945326c42b40803c2f442959c15a83fd
#
_cell.length_a   1.000
_cell.length_b   1.000
_cell.length_c   1.000
_cell.angle_alpha   90.00
_cell.angle_beta   90.00
_cell.angle_gamma   90.00
#
_symmetry.space_group_name_H-M   'P 1'
#
loop_
_entity.id
_entity.type
_entity.pdbx_description
1 polymer ?
#
loop_
_entity_poly.entity_id
_entity_poly.type
_entity_poly.pdbx_seq_one_letter_code
_entity_poly.pdbx_strand_id
1 'polypeptide(L)'
;MNASSLVGHSVTHISYGPGEILIANDKLVMVRFETGEYRKFQFPQAFASYLTIDDDTLQAEILDIDKELKQQDDAEKRQKETENAAEEAHRTNEAKALAVASQKTSRPKPASGPKTVNMTEVHMYGDGIIGPKTSFATHADVLNTLFGYRYKHFQKAYKDLDNGYGVWFPNIASRVGDKYLSSDEYWGWVNILSDSGDTVTQIDNPEYTYGGTGEPDKNKCFIFARFERNKRYTFIGLFGPARREGNKTIRTRIGEIVDIKNMKIIQ
;
A
#
# COMPACT_ATOMS: atom_id res chain seq x y z
N MET A 1 11.11 -16.27 -20.32
CA MET A 1 9.78 -16.94 -20.43
C MET A 1 8.66 -15.92 -20.24
N ASN A 2 7.50 -16.09 -20.86
CA ASN A 2 6.30 -15.28 -20.56
C ASN A 2 5.40 -16.10 -19.61
N ALA A 3 5.08 -15.59 -18.44
CA ALA A 3 4.28 -16.32 -17.46
C ALA A 3 2.91 -16.79 -18.01
N SER A 4 2.32 -16.06 -18.96
CA SER A 4 1.06 -16.46 -19.61
C SER A 4 1.14 -17.79 -20.36
N SER A 5 2.33 -18.26 -20.75
CA SER A 5 2.50 -19.58 -21.40
C SER A 5 2.24 -20.74 -20.45
N LEU A 6 2.21 -20.51 -19.14
CA LEU A 6 1.94 -21.55 -18.13
C LEU A 6 0.44 -21.94 -18.05
N VAL A 7 -0.45 -21.16 -18.65
CA VAL A 7 -1.90 -21.45 -18.62
C VAL A 7 -2.19 -22.75 -19.34
N GLY A 8 -2.98 -23.63 -18.69
CA GLY A 8 -3.33 -24.98 -19.16
C GLY A 8 -2.33 -26.07 -18.79
N HIS A 9 -1.19 -25.75 -18.16
CA HIS A 9 -0.28 -26.75 -17.66
C HIS A 9 -0.76 -27.35 -16.34
N SER A 10 -0.45 -28.65 -16.17
CA SER A 10 -0.68 -29.39 -14.92
C SER A 10 0.40 -29.03 -13.91
N VAL A 11 -0.04 -28.91 -12.67
CA VAL A 11 0.83 -28.64 -11.51
C VAL A 11 0.45 -29.50 -10.33
N THR A 12 1.41 -29.75 -9.46
CA THR A 12 1.18 -30.46 -8.20
C THR A 12 1.60 -29.58 -7.03
N HIS A 13 0.70 -29.39 -6.09
CA HIS A 13 0.98 -28.67 -4.83
C HIS A 13 1.18 -29.66 -3.70
N ILE A 14 2.18 -29.43 -2.85
CA ILE A 14 2.54 -30.37 -1.75
C ILE A 14 1.39 -30.68 -0.78
N SER A 15 0.42 -29.77 -0.61
CA SER A 15 -0.71 -29.95 0.32
C SER A 15 -2.06 -30.09 -0.37
N TYR A 16 -2.25 -29.55 -1.58
CA TYR A 16 -3.55 -29.54 -2.28
C TYR A 16 -3.61 -30.56 -3.42
N GLY A 17 -2.49 -31.23 -3.71
CA GLY A 17 -2.41 -32.26 -4.77
C GLY A 17 -2.39 -31.66 -6.18
N PRO A 18 -2.83 -32.45 -7.19
CA PRO A 18 -2.78 -32.04 -8.58
C PRO A 18 -3.82 -30.98 -8.93
N GLY A 19 -3.50 -30.15 -9.90
CA GLY A 19 -4.34 -29.07 -10.41
C GLY A 19 -3.87 -28.55 -11.76
N GLU A 20 -4.59 -27.59 -12.30
CA GLU A 20 -4.34 -26.95 -13.59
C GLU A 20 -4.22 -25.45 -13.43
N ILE A 21 -3.23 -24.82 -14.08
CA ILE A 21 -3.06 -23.37 -14.10
C ILE A 21 -4.10 -22.74 -15.03
N LEU A 22 -4.99 -21.91 -14.47
CA LEU A 22 -6.01 -21.22 -15.23
C LEU A 22 -5.59 -19.80 -15.63
N ILE A 23 -4.81 -19.16 -14.78
CA ILE A 23 -4.30 -17.79 -15.00
C ILE A 23 -2.85 -17.76 -14.54
N ALA A 24 -2.01 -17.12 -15.33
CA ALA A 24 -0.63 -16.84 -14.96
C ALA A 24 -0.21 -15.47 -15.48
N ASN A 25 0.53 -14.74 -14.65
CA ASN A 25 1.20 -13.49 -15.01
C ASN A 25 2.50 -13.36 -14.18
N ASP A 26 3.26 -12.28 -14.41
CA ASP A 26 4.58 -12.08 -13.79
C ASP A 26 4.57 -11.97 -12.24
N LYS A 27 3.40 -12.05 -11.61
CA LYS A 27 3.26 -11.93 -10.15
C LYS A 27 2.53 -13.10 -9.51
N LEU A 28 1.66 -13.79 -10.25
CA LEU A 28 0.85 -14.88 -9.70
C LEU A 28 0.47 -15.94 -10.72
N VAL A 29 0.13 -17.08 -10.14
CA VAL A 29 -0.62 -18.13 -10.84
C VAL A 29 -1.89 -18.48 -10.06
N MET A 30 -2.99 -18.73 -10.76
CA MET A 30 -4.21 -19.28 -10.19
C MET A 30 -4.37 -20.72 -10.66
N VAL A 31 -4.51 -21.62 -9.69
CA VAL A 31 -4.62 -23.07 -9.91
C VAL A 31 -6.02 -23.53 -9.51
N ARG A 32 -6.63 -24.32 -10.38
CA ARG A 32 -7.82 -25.12 -10.07
C ARG A 32 -7.36 -26.51 -9.70
N PHE A 33 -7.61 -26.95 -8.48
CA PHE A 33 -7.29 -28.28 -8.01
C PHE A 33 -8.41 -29.29 -8.35
N GLU A 34 -8.06 -30.55 -8.39
CA GLU A 34 -9.03 -31.64 -8.63
C GLU A 34 -10.17 -31.68 -7.58
N THR A 35 -9.93 -31.17 -6.38
CA THR A 35 -10.94 -30.97 -5.34
C THR A 35 -12.01 -29.94 -5.73
N GLY A 36 -11.85 -29.22 -6.85
CA GLY A 36 -12.71 -28.12 -7.27
C GLY A 36 -12.38 -26.77 -6.63
N GLU A 37 -11.36 -26.71 -5.77
CA GLU A 37 -10.91 -25.46 -5.15
C GLU A 37 -10.01 -24.66 -6.10
N TYR A 38 -10.15 -23.32 -6.00
CA TYR A 38 -9.32 -22.36 -6.72
C TYR A 38 -8.40 -21.67 -5.73
N ARG A 39 -7.10 -21.62 -6.02
CA ARG A 39 -6.13 -20.95 -5.16
C ARG A 39 -5.14 -20.14 -6.00
N LYS A 40 -4.71 -19.00 -5.43
CA LYS A 40 -3.73 -18.09 -6.03
C LYS A 40 -2.41 -18.25 -5.30
N PHE A 41 -1.33 -18.25 -6.06
CA PHE A 41 0.03 -18.38 -5.54
C PHE A 41 0.92 -17.30 -6.16
N GLN A 42 1.90 -16.83 -5.41
CA GLN A 42 2.87 -15.87 -5.93
C GLN A 42 3.78 -16.54 -6.96
N PHE A 43 3.96 -15.88 -8.09
CA PHE A 43 4.88 -16.30 -9.13
C PHE A 43 6.16 -15.45 -9.08
N PRO A 44 7.34 -16.03 -9.22
CA PRO A 44 7.66 -17.45 -9.37
C PRO A 44 7.85 -18.21 -8.04
N GLN A 45 7.79 -17.53 -6.89
CA GLN A 45 8.17 -18.02 -5.55
C GLN A 45 7.47 -19.31 -5.14
N ALA A 46 6.22 -19.50 -5.57
CA ALA A 46 5.46 -20.71 -5.26
C ALA A 46 6.12 -21.98 -5.81
N PHE A 47 6.71 -21.90 -7.00
CA PHE A 47 7.39 -23.02 -7.65
C PHE A 47 8.73 -23.39 -7.00
N ALA A 48 9.33 -22.46 -6.27
CA ALA A 48 10.52 -22.73 -5.49
C ALA A 48 10.23 -23.41 -4.13
N SER A 49 8.95 -23.39 -3.68
CA SER A 49 8.63 -23.79 -2.31
C SER A 49 7.64 -24.95 -2.21
N TYR A 50 6.57 -24.94 -3.00
CA TYR A 50 5.46 -25.89 -2.79
C TYR A 50 4.63 -26.25 -4.02
N LEU A 51 4.91 -25.65 -5.17
CA LEU A 51 4.21 -25.91 -6.43
C LEU A 51 5.21 -26.46 -7.46
N THR A 52 4.89 -27.56 -8.12
CA THR A 52 5.72 -28.15 -9.17
C THR A 52 4.89 -28.25 -10.43
N ILE A 53 5.43 -27.82 -11.57
CA ILE A 53 4.82 -28.04 -12.88
C ILE A 53 5.33 -29.35 -13.47
N ASP A 54 4.49 -30.06 -14.22
CA ASP A 54 4.82 -31.39 -14.75
C ASP A 54 5.84 -31.35 -15.90
N ASP A 55 6.17 -30.17 -16.41
CA ASP A 55 7.20 -29.93 -17.41
C ASP A 55 8.52 -29.49 -16.73
N ASP A 56 9.52 -30.38 -16.73
CA ASP A 56 10.81 -30.14 -16.09
C ASP A 56 11.56 -28.92 -16.68
N THR A 57 11.39 -28.66 -17.98
CA THR A 57 12.03 -27.51 -18.65
C THR A 57 11.44 -26.20 -18.17
N LEU A 58 10.12 -26.13 -18.11
CA LEU A 58 9.40 -24.96 -17.57
C LEU A 58 9.67 -24.78 -16.07
N GLN A 59 9.75 -25.88 -15.31
CA GLN A 59 10.10 -25.82 -13.89
C GLN A 59 11.50 -25.19 -13.69
N ALA A 60 12.49 -25.60 -14.49
CA ALA A 60 13.84 -25.04 -14.43
C ALA A 60 13.87 -23.55 -14.79
N GLU A 61 13.19 -23.14 -15.86
CA GLU A 61 13.09 -21.74 -16.26
C GLU A 61 12.44 -20.87 -15.17
N ILE A 62 11.39 -21.36 -14.52
CA ILE A 62 10.70 -20.64 -13.43
C ILE A 62 11.63 -20.47 -12.23
N LEU A 63 12.38 -21.51 -11.86
CA LEU A 63 13.34 -21.44 -10.75
C LEU A 63 14.49 -20.48 -11.02
N ASP A 64 14.95 -20.38 -12.26
CA ASP A 64 15.95 -19.38 -12.65
C ASP A 64 15.41 -17.94 -12.52
N ILE A 65 14.17 -17.69 -12.94
CA ILE A 65 13.50 -16.39 -12.73
C ILE A 65 13.41 -16.05 -11.22
N ASP A 66 13.02 -17.00 -10.38
CA ASP A 66 12.96 -16.78 -8.93
C ASP A 66 14.33 -16.40 -8.34
N LYS A 67 15.38 -17.06 -8.82
CA LYS A 67 16.75 -16.80 -8.40
C LYS A 67 17.24 -15.40 -8.84
N GLU A 68 16.93 -14.99 -10.06
CA GLU A 68 17.28 -13.67 -10.57
C GLU A 68 16.54 -12.56 -9.79
N LEU A 69 15.26 -12.73 -9.54
CA LEU A 69 14.47 -11.77 -8.75
C LEU A 69 15.01 -11.63 -7.33
N LYS A 70 15.35 -12.74 -6.66
CA LYS A 70 15.98 -12.70 -5.32
C LYS A 70 17.32 -11.97 -5.33
N GLN A 71 18.14 -12.16 -6.36
CA GLN A 71 19.41 -11.45 -6.49
C GLN A 71 19.20 -9.94 -6.70
N GLN A 72 18.19 -9.54 -7.49
CA GLN A 72 17.82 -8.14 -7.70
C GLN A 72 17.32 -7.48 -6.40
N ASP A 73 16.43 -8.15 -5.67
CA ASP A 73 15.91 -7.66 -4.39
C ASP A 73 17.02 -7.49 -3.35
N ASP A 74 17.95 -8.45 -3.28
CA ASP A 74 19.09 -8.38 -2.37
C ASP A 74 20.07 -7.25 -2.76
N ALA A 75 20.30 -7.04 -4.06
CA ALA A 75 21.12 -5.94 -4.56
C ALA A 75 20.48 -4.56 -4.25
N GLU A 76 19.17 -4.43 -4.49
CA GLU A 76 18.42 -3.21 -4.19
C GLU A 76 18.42 -2.91 -2.68
N LYS A 77 18.27 -3.95 -1.86
CA LYS A 77 18.33 -3.83 -0.40
C LYS A 77 19.70 -3.34 0.08
N ARG A 78 20.78 -3.90 -0.46
CA ARG A 78 22.16 -3.47 -0.14
C ARG A 78 22.42 -2.03 -0.59
N GLN A 79 21.92 -1.63 -1.75
CA GLN A 79 22.04 -0.24 -2.21
C GLN A 79 21.32 0.72 -1.27
N LYS A 80 20.08 0.40 -0.87
CA LYS A 80 19.32 1.21 0.11
C LYS A 80 19.99 1.28 1.48
N GLU A 81 20.60 0.19 1.94
CA GLU A 81 21.36 0.16 3.19
C GLU A 81 22.61 1.05 3.11
N THR A 82 23.32 1.04 1.97
CA THR A 82 24.49 1.92 1.76
C THR A 82 24.10 3.38 1.60
N GLU A 83 23.02 3.70 0.90
CA GLU A 83 22.51 5.07 0.80
C GLU A 83 22.06 5.61 2.16
N ASN A 84 21.31 4.81 2.93
CA ASN A 84 20.89 5.19 4.27
C ASN A 84 22.09 5.41 5.22
N ALA A 85 23.12 4.56 5.14
CA ALA A 85 24.33 4.72 5.93
C ALA A 85 25.14 5.97 5.53
N ALA A 86 25.21 6.29 4.24
CA ALA A 86 25.85 7.51 3.74
C ALA A 86 25.09 8.77 4.17
N GLU A 87 23.76 8.73 4.13
CA GLU A 87 22.92 9.86 4.57
C GLU A 87 23.02 10.07 6.08
N GLU A 88 23.08 8.99 6.88
CA GLU A 88 23.27 9.05 8.32
C GLU A 88 24.67 9.60 8.70
N ALA A 89 25.71 9.21 7.95
CA ALA A 89 27.05 9.76 8.10
C ALA A 89 27.11 11.27 7.75
N HIS A 90 26.41 11.70 6.70
CA HIS A 90 26.31 13.11 6.33
C HIS A 90 25.60 13.92 7.41
N ARG A 91 24.47 13.43 7.95
CA ARG A 91 23.74 14.08 9.05
C ARG A 91 24.57 14.17 10.33
N THR A 92 25.38 13.13 10.61
CA THR A 92 26.24 13.12 11.80
C THR A 92 27.38 14.13 11.67
N ASN A 93 27.92 14.34 10.47
CA ASN A 93 28.94 15.32 10.19
C ASN A 93 28.40 16.76 10.22
N GLU A 94 27.19 17.00 9.68
CA GLU A 94 26.50 18.30 9.81
C GLU A 94 26.17 18.63 11.28
N ALA A 95 25.68 17.65 12.04
CA ALA A 95 25.39 17.82 13.45
C ALA A 95 26.66 18.14 14.26
N LYS A 96 27.81 17.53 13.92
CA LYS A 96 29.12 17.85 14.53
C LYS A 96 29.59 19.24 14.13
N ALA A 97 29.41 19.67 12.89
CA ALA A 97 29.76 21.01 12.42
C ALA A 97 28.92 22.10 13.12
N LEU A 98 27.61 21.87 13.29
CA LEU A 98 26.72 22.75 14.06
C LEU A 98 27.05 22.76 15.56
N ALA A 99 27.44 21.63 16.14
CA ALA A 99 27.84 21.55 17.56
C ALA A 99 29.14 22.32 17.83
N VAL A 100 30.09 22.34 16.91
CA VAL A 100 31.31 23.14 17.01
C VAL A 100 31.02 24.65 16.88
N ALA A 101 30.03 25.04 16.08
CA ALA A 101 29.59 26.42 15.94
C ALA A 101 28.79 26.94 17.15
N SER A 102 28.16 26.07 17.95
CA SER A 102 27.29 26.42 19.07
C SER A 102 27.96 26.38 20.46
N GLN A 103 29.26 26.06 20.56
CA GLN A 103 29.99 26.02 21.83
C GLN A 103 30.26 27.38 22.50
N LYS A 104 29.58 28.46 22.09
CA LYS A 104 29.71 29.77 22.72
C LYS A 104 28.54 30.26 23.58
N THR A 105 27.52 29.44 23.85
CA THR A 105 26.49 29.81 24.83
C THR A 105 26.00 28.63 25.61
N SER A 106 26.40 28.57 26.88
CA SER A 106 25.99 27.57 27.88
C SER A 106 24.59 27.83 28.42
N ARG A 107 23.67 26.85 28.32
CA ARG A 107 22.54 26.68 29.26
C ARG A 107 22.05 25.23 29.34
N PRO A 108 21.56 24.76 30.48
CA PRO A 108 21.52 23.34 30.84
C PRO A 108 20.34 22.57 30.25
N LYS A 109 20.56 21.26 30.06
CA LYS A 109 19.74 20.23 29.45
C LYS A 109 18.60 19.80 30.38
N PRO A 110 17.36 19.65 29.90
CA PRO A 110 16.35 18.84 30.58
C PRO A 110 16.29 17.42 30.03
N ALA A 111 15.83 16.51 30.90
CA ALA A 111 15.93 15.06 30.83
C ALA A 111 15.12 14.41 29.68
N SER A 112 15.55 13.20 29.32
CA SER A 112 15.07 12.29 28.29
C SER A 112 13.56 12.01 28.35
N GLY A 113 12.87 12.41 27.26
CA GLY A 113 11.52 11.99 26.90
C GLY A 113 11.55 10.91 25.79
N PRO A 114 10.44 10.24 25.51
CA PRO A 114 10.38 9.06 24.64
C PRO A 114 10.79 9.38 23.20
N LYS A 115 11.39 8.40 22.53
CA LYS A 115 11.93 8.47 21.17
C LYS A 115 10.94 9.09 20.19
N THR A 116 11.25 10.26 19.72
CA THR A 116 10.52 11.00 18.68
C THR A 116 10.64 10.23 17.36
N VAL A 117 9.52 9.77 16.85
CA VAL A 117 9.36 9.34 15.46
C VAL A 117 9.82 10.50 14.56
N ASN A 118 10.62 10.22 13.55
CA ASN A 118 11.11 11.22 12.58
C ASN A 118 9.93 12.01 11.97
N MET A 119 9.63 13.17 12.54
CA MET A 119 8.57 14.09 12.09
C MET A 119 9.01 14.96 10.89
N THR A 120 10.08 14.60 10.20
CA THR A 120 10.74 15.48 9.21
C THR A 120 9.97 15.68 7.91
N GLU A 121 8.80 15.05 7.71
CA GLU A 121 8.09 15.15 6.43
C GLU A 121 6.54 15.20 6.51
N VAL A 122 5.97 15.47 7.69
CA VAL A 122 4.52 15.68 7.79
C VAL A 122 4.25 17.17 7.62
N HIS A 123 3.85 17.57 6.43
CA HIS A 123 3.41 18.94 6.20
C HIS A 123 2.01 19.11 6.77
N MET A 124 1.88 19.89 7.84
CA MET A 124 0.59 20.28 8.42
C MET A 124 0.36 21.77 8.17
N TYR A 125 -0.88 22.11 7.84
CA TYR A 125 -1.29 23.49 7.58
C TYR A 125 -1.50 24.30 8.89
N GLY A 126 -1.49 23.62 10.03
CA GLY A 126 -1.67 24.14 11.39
C GLY A 126 -1.75 23.00 12.39
N ASP A 127 -1.99 23.32 13.68
CA ASP A 127 -2.14 22.31 14.72
C ASP A 127 -3.44 21.51 14.54
N GLY A 128 -3.32 20.28 14.02
CA GLY A 128 -4.43 19.41 13.66
C GLY A 128 -5.05 19.70 12.29
N ILE A 129 -4.53 20.64 11.52
CA ILE A 129 -5.04 20.98 10.18
C ILE A 129 -4.22 20.24 9.12
N ILE A 130 -4.89 19.42 8.32
CA ILE A 130 -4.28 18.64 7.24
C ILE A 130 -4.85 19.02 5.88
N GLY A 131 -4.07 18.83 4.84
CA GLY A 131 -4.43 19.11 3.44
C GLY A 131 -3.58 18.27 2.47
N PRO A 132 -3.63 18.55 1.14
CA PRO A 132 -3.11 17.69 0.07
C PRO A 132 -1.62 17.34 0.14
N LYS A 133 -0.80 18.06 0.90
CA LYS A 133 0.63 17.75 1.08
C LYS A 133 0.93 16.93 2.33
N THR A 134 -0.07 16.66 3.16
CA THR A 134 0.10 15.86 4.38
C THR A 134 0.29 14.39 4.00
N SER A 135 1.41 13.78 4.37
CA SER A 135 1.71 12.40 4.01
C SER A 135 2.46 11.64 5.11
N PHE A 136 2.27 10.33 5.17
CA PHE A 136 2.82 9.44 6.19
C PHE A 136 3.42 8.18 5.56
N ALA A 137 4.37 7.55 6.24
CA ALA A 137 5.01 6.32 5.76
C ALA A 137 4.09 5.09 5.90
N THR A 138 3.31 5.01 6.98
CA THR A 138 2.47 3.85 7.29
C THR A 138 1.06 4.25 7.72
N HIS A 139 0.11 3.29 7.66
CA HIS A 139 -1.24 3.47 8.22
C HIS A 139 -1.21 3.76 9.72
N ALA A 140 -0.29 3.09 10.45
CA ALA A 140 -0.13 3.30 11.87
C ALA A 140 0.30 4.73 12.19
N ASP A 141 1.19 5.33 11.39
CA ASP A 141 1.61 6.72 11.58
C ASP A 141 0.45 7.69 11.42
N VAL A 142 -0.40 7.49 10.40
CA VAL A 142 -1.63 8.30 10.22
C VAL A 142 -2.51 8.21 11.46
N LEU A 143 -2.84 6.99 11.88
CA LEU A 143 -3.78 6.74 12.97
C LEU A 143 -3.24 7.23 14.31
N ASN A 144 -1.96 7.03 14.58
CA ASN A 144 -1.32 7.45 15.82
C ASN A 144 -1.17 8.97 15.91
N THR A 145 -0.73 9.60 14.82
CA THR A 145 -0.45 11.04 14.80
C THR A 145 -1.72 11.89 14.78
N LEU A 146 -2.71 11.49 13.97
CA LEU A 146 -3.90 12.33 13.73
C LEU A 146 -5.09 11.96 14.61
N PHE A 147 -5.22 10.68 14.99
CA PHE A 147 -6.41 10.17 15.68
C PHE A 147 -6.12 9.62 17.08
N GLY A 148 -4.88 9.78 17.58
CA GLY A 148 -4.51 9.44 18.96
C GLY A 148 -4.43 7.95 19.27
N TYR A 149 -4.40 7.07 18.24
CA TYR A 149 -4.19 5.64 18.44
C TYR A 149 -2.73 5.35 18.84
N ARG A 150 -2.47 4.11 19.27
CA ARG A 150 -1.13 3.63 19.67
C ARG A 150 -0.81 2.29 19.02
N TYR A 151 -1.01 2.20 17.70
CA TYR A 151 -0.71 0.98 16.95
C TYR A 151 0.79 0.83 16.73
N LYS A 152 1.35 -0.35 17.04
CA LYS A 152 2.68 -0.72 16.58
C LYS A 152 2.68 -1.01 15.08
N HIS A 153 1.63 -1.70 14.61
CA HIS A 153 1.38 -2.04 13.20
C HIS A 153 -0.12 -1.97 12.93
N PHE A 154 -0.49 -1.49 11.75
CA PHE A 154 -1.87 -1.50 11.27
C PHE A 154 -1.86 -1.80 9.77
N GLN A 155 -2.50 -2.91 9.36
CA GLN A 155 -2.45 -3.41 7.98
C GLN A 155 -3.80 -3.38 7.25
N LYS A 156 -4.89 -3.06 7.97
CA LYS A 156 -6.21 -2.96 7.32
C LYS A 156 -6.28 -1.72 6.43
N ALA A 157 -6.95 -1.84 5.29
CA ALA A 157 -7.16 -0.73 4.36
C ALA A 157 -8.16 0.31 4.90
N TYR A 158 -8.98 -0.05 5.88
CA TYR A 158 -10.00 0.83 6.48
C TYR A 158 -10.00 0.74 8.00
N LYS A 159 -10.21 1.89 8.65
CA LYS A 159 -10.44 2.01 10.10
C LYS A 159 -11.69 2.86 10.34
N ASP A 160 -12.68 2.30 11.01
CA ASP A 160 -13.82 3.02 11.56
C ASP A 160 -13.38 3.81 12.80
N LEU A 161 -13.80 5.07 12.89
CA LEU A 161 -13.52 5.96 14.02
C LEU A 161 -14.68 6.04 15.03
N ASP A 162 -15.74 5.23 14.83
CA ASP A 162 -16.91 5.11 15.72
C ASP A 162 -17.74 6.40 15.94
N ASN A 163 -17.53 7.44 15.14
CA ASN A 163 -18.18 8.76 15.25
C ASN A 163 -18.79 9.24 13.93
N GLY A 164 -19.12 8.32 13.03
CA GLY A 164 -19.61 8.62 11.69
C GLY A 164 -18.51 9.03 10.71
N TYR A 165 -17.25 8.80 11.07
CA TYR A 165 -16.08 8.97 10.22
C TYR A 165 -15.29 7.68 10.11
N GLY A 166 -14.55 7.55 9.03
CA GLY A 166 -13.58 6.48 8.83
C GLY A 166 -12.29 7.00 8.22
N VAL A 167 -11.26 6.16 8.21
CA VAL A 167 -9.99 6.41 7.53
C VAL A 167 -9.78 5.30 6.54
N TRP A 168 -9.58 5.65 5.26
CA TRP A 168 -9.35 4.69 4.19
C TRP A 168 -7.99 4.90 3.54
N PHE A 169 -7.30 3.79 3.25
CA PHE A 169 -5.94 3.74 2.72
C PHE A 169 -5.90 3.05 1.35
N PRO A 170 -6.53 3.61 0.30
CA PRO A 170 -6.54 2.98 -1.01
C PRO A 170 -5.19 3.12 -1.72
N ASN A 171 -4.85 2.08 -2.50
CA ASN A 171 -3.89 2.23 -3.57
C ASN A 171 -4.64 2.76 -4.81
N ILE A 172 -4.23 3.90 -5.32
CA ILE A 172 -4.84 4.51 -6.50
C ILE A 172 -4.14 3.98 -7.75
N ALA A 173 -4.93 3.52 -8.71
CA ALA A 173 -4.46 3.03 -9.99
C ALA A 173 -3.81 4.13 -10.82
N SER A 174 -2.67 3.81 -11.45
CA SER A 174 -2.07 4.67 -12.47
C SER A 174 -2.77 4.45 -13.81
N ARG A 175 -3.04 5.51 -14.53
CA ARG A 175 -3.55 5.43 -15.90
C ARG A 175 -2.40 5.28 -16.89
N VAL A 176 -2.47 4.24 -17.71
CA VAL A 176 -1.54 4.02 -18.83
C VAL A 176 -2.36 3.82 -20.11
N GLY A 177 -2.44 4.86 -20.94
CA GLY A 177 -3.37 4.90 -22.08
C GLY A 177 -4.81 4.79 -21.60
N ASP A 178 -5.55 3.82 -22.14
CA ASP A 178 -6.95 3.55 -21.76
C ASP A 178 -7.11 2.53 -20.62
N LYS A 179 -6.00 2.04 -20.07
CA LYS A 179 -6.00 1.04 -18.99
C LYS A 179 -5.58 1.65 -17.67
N TYR A 180 -6.15 1.13 -16.60
CA TYR A 180 -5.73 1.41 -15.22
C TYR A 180 -4.87 0.27 -14.73
N LEU A 181 -3.66 0.58 -14.24
CA LEU A 181 -2.76 -0.36 -13.59
C LEU A 181 -2.85 -0.12 -12.08
N SER A 182 -3.28 -1.12 -11.34
CA SER A 182 -3.34 -1.06 -9.88
C SER A 182 -2.82 -2.34 -9.26
N SER A 183 -2.12 -2.20 -8.15
CA SER A 183 -1.78 -3.33 -7.30
C SER A 183 -2.99 -4.02 -6.70
N ASP A 184 -4.15 -3.34 -6.67
CA ASP A 184 -5.40 -3.85 -6.10
C ASP A 184 -6.23 -4.65 -7.11
N GLU A 185 -5.92 -4.59 -8.41
CA GLU A 185 -6.52 -5.44 -9.45
C GLU A 185 -6.46 -6.92 -9.07
N TYR A 186 -5.46 -7.28 -8.33
CA TYR A 186 -5.22 -8.57 -7.73
C TYR A 186 -6.28 -9.01 -6.70
N TRP A 187 -6.84 -8.03 -5.97
CA TRP A 187 -7.84 -8.28 -4.94
C TRP A 187 -9.27 -8.23 -5.47
N GLY A 188 -9.42 -8.07 -6.79
CA GLY A 188 -10.72 -8.01 -7.43
C GLY A 188 -11.35 -6.63 -7.44
N TRP A 189 -10.57 -5.56 -7.23
CA TRP A 189 -11.04 -4.18 -7.37
C TRP A 189 -9.91 -3.26 -7.84
N VAL A 190 -10.32 -2.13 -8.41
CA VAL A 190 -9.44 -1.03 -8.84
C VAL A 190 -9.96 0.26 -8.22
N ASN A 191 -9.09 1.04 -7.60
CA ASN A 191 -9.43 2.36 -7.07
C ASN A 191 -8.92 3.44 -8.03
N ILE A 192 -9.80 4.32 -8.46
CA ILE A 192 -9.53 5.39 -9.42
C ILE A 192 -9.82 6.73 -8.76
N LEU A 193 -8.88 7.66 -8.82
CA LEU A 193 -9.09 9.06 -8.51
C LEU A 193 -9.41 9.79 -9.81
N SER A 194 -10.46 10.63 -9.82
CA SER A 194 -10.75 11.49 -10.98
C SER A 194 -9.64 12.50 -11.22
N ASP A 195 -9.52 13.01 -12.45
CA ASP A 195 -8.49 13.99 -12.82
C ASP A 195 -8.61 15.29 -12.00
N SER A 196 -9.84 15.68 -11.62
CA SER A 196 -10.09 16.81 -10.71
C SER A 196 -9.78 16.51 -9.24
N GLY A 197 -9.55 15.24 -8.89
CA GLY A 197 -9.38 14.81 -7.51
C GLY A 197 -10.67 14.75 -6.68
N ASP A 198 -11.83 15.01 -7.26
CA ASP A 198 -13.08 15.18 -6.52
C ASP A 198 -13.83 13.87 -6.24
N THR A 199 -13.50 12.80 -6.95
CA THR A 199 -14.12 11.50 -6.73
C THR A 199 -13.09 10.37 -6.65
N VAL A 200 -13.33 9.45 -5.73
CA VAL A 200 -12.66 8.14 -5.71
C VAL A 200 -13.70 7.09 -6.05
N THR A 201 -13.42 6.33 -7.09
CA THR A 201 -14.26 5.21 -7.55
C THR A 201 -13.52 3.90 -7.34
N GLN A 202 -14.09 3.01 -6.54
CA GLN A 202 -13.68 1.62 -6.48
C GLN A 202 -14.54 0.83 -7.46
N ILE A 203 -13.92 0.12 -8.39
CA ILE A 203 -14.58 -0.76 -9.35
C ILE A 203 -14.30 -2.19 -8.94
N ASP A 204 -15.35 -2.93 -8.59
CA ASP A 204 -15.24 -4.35 -8.26
C ASP A 204 -15.21 -5.18 -9.55
N ASN A 205 -14.27 -6.13 -9.63
CA ASN A 205 -14.26 -7.10 -10.72
C ASN A 205 -15.26 -8.23 -10.40
N PRO A 206 -16.31 -8.41 -11.21
CA PRO A 206 -17.33 -9.43 -10.94
C PRO A 206 -16.82 -10.87 -11.02
N GLU A 207 -15.67 -11.10 -11.64
CA GLU A 207 -15.02 -12.41 -11.72
C GLU A 207 -14.37 -12.83 -10.39
N TYR A 208 -14.18 -11.91 -9.47
CA TYR A 208 -13.60 -12.18 -8.16
C TYR A 208 -14.67 -12.14 -7.07
N THR A 209 -14.95 -13.27 -6.45
CA THR A 209 -15.97 -13.45 -5.40
C THR A 209 -15.65 -12.72 -4.07
N TYR A 210 -14.54 -12.02 -3.98
CA TYR A 210 -14.15 -11.24 -2.81
C TYR A 210 -14.61 -9.79 -2.82
N GLY A 211 -15.28 -9.35 -3.89
CA GLY A 211 -15.91 -8.04 -3.93
C GLY A 211 -16.98 -7.96 -2.85
N GLY A 212 -16.80 -7.07 -1.89
CA GLY A 212 -17.74 -6.89 -0.80
C GLY A 212 -19.14 -6.56 -1.34
N THR A 213 -20.04 -7.52 -1.26
CA THR A 213 -21.48 -7.34 -1.53
C THR A 213 -22.17 -6.55 -0.41
N GLY A 214 -21.38 -5.98 0.51
CA GLY A 214 -21.88 -5.22 1.64
C GLY A 214 -22.55 -3.91 1.25
N GLU A 215 -23.40 -3.41 2.14
CA GLU A 215 -23.95 -2.05 2.06
C GLU A 215 -22.82 -1.03 1.91
N PRO A 216 -23.00 0.02 1.09
CA PRO A 216 -22.02 1.09 1.00
C PRO A 216 -21.79 1.74 2.37
N ASP A 217 -20.53 1.99 2.70
CA ASP A 217 -20.16 2.62 3.96
C ASP A 217 -20.79 4.03 4.07
N LYS A 218 -21.57 4.24 5.11
CA LYS A 218 -22.31 5.49 5.38
C LYS A 218 -21.44 6.57 6.04
N ASN A 219 -20.22 6.24 6.47
CA ASN A 219 -19.32 7.17 7.12
C ASN A 219 -18.71 8.17 6.13
N LYS A 220 -18.47 9.39 6.59
CA LYS A 220 -17.51 10.29 5.96
C LYS A 220 -16.12 9.72 6.10
N CYS A 221 -15.27 9.89 5.12
CA CYS A 221 -14.00 9.18 5.09
C CYS A 221 -12.81 10.10 4.81
N PHE A 222 -11.85 10.14 5.74
CA PHE A 222 -10.53 10.71 5.48
C PHE A 222 -9.77 9.74 4.59
N ILE A 223 -9.37 10.16 3.39
CA ILE A 223 -8.66 9.28 2.47
C ILE A 223 -7.17 9.65 2.42
N PHE A 224 -6.35 8.68 2.79
CA PHE A 224 -4.90 8.73 2.63
C PHE A 224 -4.50 7.75 1.54
N ALA A 225 -4.36 8.25 0.32
CA ALA A 225 -4.09 7.44 -0.85
C ALA A 225 -2.60 7.19 -1.05
N ARG A 226 -2.27 5.99 -1.54
CA ARG A 226 -0.95 5.66 -2.05
C ARG A 226 -1.02 5.56 -3.57
N PHE A 227 -0.16 6.29 -4.25
CA PHE A 227 0.02 6.24 -5.69
C PHE A 227 1.17 5.28 -6.02
N GLU A 228 1.11 4.60 -7.14
CA GLU A 228 1.92 3.43 -7.50
C GLU A 228 3.44 3.58 -7.27
N ARG A 229 3.99 4.78 -7.48
CA ARG A 229 5.42 5.07 -7.28
C ARG A 229 5.74 5.79 -5.97
N ASN A 230 4.71 6.18 -5.23
CA ASN A 230 4.89 6.87 -3.95
C ASN A 230 4.64 5.89 -2.82
N LYS A 231 5.67 5.55 -2.05
CA LYS A 231 5.55 4.65 -0.90
C LYS A 231 4.80 5.29 0.29
N ARG A 232 4.42 6.56 0.18
CA ARG A 232 3.75 7.31 1.25
C ARG A 232 2.25 7.38 1.01
N TYR A 233 1.50 7.41 2.12
CA TYR A 233 0.07 7.66 2.14
C TYR A 233 -0.18 9.16 2.23
N THR A 234 -0.66 9.75 1.16
CA THR A 234 -0.91 11.20 1.05
C THR A 234 -2.39 11.47 1.27
N PHE A 235 -2.70 12.46 2.12
CA PHE A 235 -4.08 12.92 2.30
C PHE A 235 -4.58 13.57 1.00
N ILE A 236 -5.72 13.07 0.50
CA ILE A 236 -6.35 13.57 -0.73
C ILE A 236 -7.70 14.25 -0.46
N GLY A 237 -8.15 14.26 0.78
CA GLY A 237 -9.36 14.95 1.20
C GLY A 237 -10.23 14.17 2.17
N LEU A 238 -11.26 14.85 2.67
CA LEU A 238 -12.41 14.26 3.34
C LEU A 238 -13.48 14.01 2.28
N PHE A 239 -13.97 12.78 2.20
CA PHE A 239 -14.99 12.34 1.26
C PHE A 239 -16.29 12.01 1.98
N GLY A 240 -17.41 12.22 1.30
CA GLY A 240 -18.73 11.87 1.79
C GLY A 240 -18.96 10.36 1.90
N PRO A 241 -20.16 9.96 2.37
CA PRO A 241 -20.59 8.57 2.36
C PRO A 241 -20.46 7.92 0.98
N ALA A 242 -20.18 6.62 0.98
CA ALA A 242 -20.11 5.87 -0.27
C ALA A 242 -21.50 5.70 -0.89
N ARG A 243 -21.59 5.77 -2.21
CA ARG A 243 -22.76 5.35 -2.99
C ARG A 243 -22.39 4.23 -3.93
N ARG A 244 -23.31 3.32 -4.19
CA ARG A 244 -23.07 2.19 -5.09
C ARG A 244 -23.84 2.38 -6.41
N GLU A 245 -23.15 2.13 -7.52
CA GLU A 245 -23.70 2.15 -8.87
C GLU A 245 -23.21 0.88 -9.62
N GLY A 246 -24.02 -0.17 -9.63
CA GLY A 246 -23.63 -1.47 -10.18
C GLY A 246 -22.42 -2.05 -9.43
N ASN A 247 -21.32 -2.30 -10.15
CA ASN A 247 -20.05 -2.77 -9.58
C ASN A 247 -19.11 -1.63 -9.13
N LYS A 248 -19.62 -0.39 -9.06
CA LYS A 248 -18.83 0.78 -8.65
C LYS A 248 -19.28 1.27 -7.27
N THR A 249 -18.33 1.54 -6.41
CA THR A 249 -18.50 2.26 -5.14
C THR A 249 -17.82 3.61 -5.26
N ILE A 250 -18.58 4.69 -5.13
CA ILE A 250 -18.14 6.06 -5.42
C ILE A 250 -18.22 6.90 -4.16
N ARG A 251 -17.17 7.67 -3.89
CA ARG A 251 -17.12 8.71 -2.86
C ARG A 251 -16.78 10.04 -3.50
N THR A 252 -17.47 11.09 -3.10
CA THR A 252 -17.24 12.47 -3.55
C THR A 252 -16.55 13.26 -2.45
N ARG A 253 -15.52 14.02 -2.80
CA ARG A 253 -14.80 14.89 -1.88
C ARG A 253 -15.71 16.00 -1.38
N ILE A 254 -15.70 16.23 -0.07
CA ILE A 254 -16.48 17.27 0.61
C ILE A 254 -15.61 18.28 1.33
N GLY A 255 -14.30 18.02 1.42
CA GLY A 255 -13.33 18.95 1.99
C GLY A 255 -11.90 18.58 1.60
N GLU A 256 -11.10 19.56 1.25
CA GLU A 256 -9.71 19.42 0.86
C GLU A 256 -8.76 19.74 2.02
N ILE A 257 -9.10 20.73 2.83
CA ILE A 257 -8.39 21.09 4.05
C ILE A 257 -9.31 20.87 5.24
N VAL A 258 -8.85 20.12 6.21
CA VAL A 258 -9.67 19.66 7.33
C VAL A 258 -8.95 19.86 8.65
N ASP A 259 -9.67 20.39 9.65
CA ASP A 259 -9.26 20.37 11.03
C ASP A 259 -9.71 19.03 11.65
N ILE A 260 -8.75 18.14 11.86
CA ILE A 260 -9.00 16.80 12.42
C ILE A 260 -9.46 16.88 13.88
N LYS A 261 -8.92 17.82 14.67
CA LYS A 261 -9.25 17.93 16.09
C LYS A 261 -10.73 18.31 16.31
N ASN A 262 -11.24 19.19 15.46
CA ASN A 262 -12.61 19.66 15.55
C ASN A 262 -13.54 18.99 14.53
N MET A 263 -13.03 18.03 13.73
CA MET A 263 -13.76 17.34 12.65
C MET A 263 -14.46 18.33 11.70
N LYS A 264 -13.79 19.44 11.37
CA LYS A 264 -14.34 20.55 10.61
C LYS A 264 -13.64 20.72 9.26
N ILE A 265 -14.43 20.92 8.22
CA ILE A 265 -13.92 21.30 6.89
C ILE A 265 -13.54 22.78 6.94
N ILE A 266 -12.34 23.11 6.44
CA ILE A 266 -11.84 24.48 6.32
C ILE A 266 -11.98 24.93 4.86
N GLN A 267 -11.70 24.03 3.91
CA GLN A 267 -11.83 24.26 2.47
C GLN A 267 -12.19 22.95 1.74
#